data_16ef2766eac75628b68968c44469ac62
#
_entry.id   16ef2766eac75628b68968c44469ac62
#
_cell.length_a   1.000
_cell.length_b   1.000
_cell.length_c   1.000
_cell.angle_alpha   90.00
_cell.angle_beta   90.00
_cell.angle_gamma   90.00
#
_symmetry.space_group_name_H-M   'P 1'
#
loop_
_entity.id
_entity.type
_entity.pdbx_description
1 polymer ?
#
loop_
_entity_poly.entity_id
_entity_poly.type
_entity_poly.pdbx_seq_one_letter_code
_entity_poly.pdbx_strand_id
1 'polypeptide(L)'
;MAKKIIIMNSEIKPIFDLLIKNFWPGPLTIVLKANLNLLSTKILAGNDTVGIRFPVNPIANKLIEYSDVPLAAPSANKFSHVSPVNPYHVFEDFKEFPVKILNGGVSQFCMESTVMKICYEEKKLLVFRLGAVSPDDLRKVLNSDERFKDYKIECLSKKIKVSNEELKKIKEQKSKDNSLTINQDAPGQFLKHYSPKLETYLYSGDDIKDYLEEIELNNNMVFIDYKEIMKNKFLGKKGIKESNFLDLSKDGNAITAMQNFYNYLHEAEKLEGMKYIIIIDLEKYMNDNSHKLTLLDRMWKAASFKKVKLID
;
A
#
# COMPACT_ATOMS: atom_id res chain seq x y z
N MET A 1 9.46 -0.98 25.72
CA MET A 1 10.41 -0.73 24.63
C MET A 1 10.02 0.50 23.80
N ALA A 2 8.91 0.51 23.06
CA ALA A 2 8.51 1.64 22.18
C ALA A 2 8.56 3.02 22.85
N LYS A 3 8.03 3.15 24.07
CA LYS A 3 8.00 4.44 24.83
C LYS A 3 9.40 5.00 25.19
N LYS A 4 10.46 4.21 25.13
CA LYS A 4 11.84 4.68 25.43
C LYS A 4 12.46 5.40 24.24
N ILE A 5 12.11 5.01 23.01
CA ILE A 5 12.72 5.53 21.78
C ILE A 5 12.02 6.75 21.19
N ILE A 6 10.94 7.21 21.82
CA ILE A 6 10.18 8.40 21.42
C ILE A 6 10.22 9.46 22.52
N ILE A 7 10.10 10.71 22.10
CA ILE A 7 9.85 11.84 23.00
C ILE A 7 8.37 12.18 22.93
N MET A 8 7.69 12.14 24.06
CA MET A 8 6.26 12.38 24.14
C MET A 8 5.98 13.28 25.35
N ASN A 9 5.28 14.40 25.10
CA ASN A 9 4.85 15.31 26.16
C ASN A 9 3.53 14.82 26.82
N SER A 10 3.12 15.51 27.88
CA SER A 10 1.88 15.22 28.60
C SER A 10 0.61 15.37 27.75
N GLU A 11 0.65 16.18 26.72
CA GLU A 11 -0.48 16.50 25.85
C GLU A 11 -0.73 15.43 24.78
N ILE A 12 0.35 14.91 24.19
CA ILE A 12 0.27 13.82 23.18
C ILE A 12 -0.06 12.48 23.82
N LYS A 13 0.38 12.26 25.07
CA LYS A 13 0.24 10.97 25.73
C LYS A 13 -1.20 10.44 25.79
N PRO A 14 -2.26 11.22 26.12
CA PRO A 14 -3.62 10.70 26.21
C PRO A 14 -4.16 10.18 24.86
N ILE A 15 -3.94 10.92 23.76
CA ILE A 15 -4.39 10.47 22.44
C ILE A 15 -3.55 9.31 21.93
N PHE A 16 -2.24 9.29 22.20
CA PHE A 16 -1.39 8.15 21.90
C PHE A 16 -1.87 6.89 22.62
N ASP A 17 -2.12 6.97 23.93
CA ASP A 17 -2.60 5.83 24.73
C ASP A 17 -4.00 5.35 24.25
N LEU A 18 -4.89 6.24 23.82
CA LEU A 18 -6.17 5.90 23.21
C LEU A 18 -5.98 5.11 21.92
N LEU A 19 -5.11 5.58 21.02
CA LEU A 19 -4.85 4.94 19.74
C LEU A 19 -4.21 3.56 19.91
N ILE A 20 -3.18 3.43 20.76
CA ILE A 20 -2.52 2.13 20.97
C ILE A 20 -3.42 1.13 21.68
N LYS A 21 -4.30 1.56 22.56
CA LYS A 21 -5.29 0.70 23.22
C LYS A 21 -6.23 0.02 22.21
N ASN A 22 -6.58 0.73 21.13
CA ASN A 22 -7.53 0.24 20.13
C ASN A 22 -6.88 -0.48 18.94
N PHE A 23 -5.63 -0.11 18.59
CA PHE A 23 -5.01 -0.58 17.35
C PHE A 23 -3.71 -1.37 17.54
N TRP A 24 -3.20 -1.52 18.76
CA TRP A 24 -2.02 -2.34 19.06
C TRP A 24 -2.36 -3.51 19.99
N PRO A 25 -1.78 -4.69 19.71
CA PRO A 25 -0.97 -5.05 18.55
C PRO A 25 -1.78 -5.00 17.26
N GLY A 26 -1.20 -4.40 16.18
CA GLY A 26 -1.94 -4.25 14.93
C GLY A 26 -1.29 -3.35 13.88
N PRO A 27 -2.04 -3.07 12.79
CA PRO A 27 -1.50 -2.42 11.60
C PRO A 27 -1.55 -0.89 11.64
N LEU A 28 -1.31 -0.26 12.78
CA LEU A 28 -1.16 1.18 12.92
C LEU A 28 0.27 1.55 13.25
N THR A 29 0.90 2.37 12.43
CA THR A 29 2.20 2.99 12.67
C THR A 29 2.00 4.44 13.07
N ILE A 30 2.53 4.84 14.22
CA ILE A 30 2.42 6.21 14.75
C ILE A 30 3.79 6.87 14.65
N VAL A 31 3.86 8.01 13.95
CA VAL A 31 5.08 8.81 13.80
C VAL A 31 5.13 9.83 14.94
N LEU A 32 6.22 9.82 15.69
CA LEU A 32 6.47 10.70 16.82
C LEU A 32 7.93 11.18 16.82
N LYS A 33 8.23 12.20 17.62
CA LYS A 33 9.59 12.72 17.79
C LYS A 33 10.49 11.61 18.34
N ALA A 34 11.63 11.39 17.69
CA ALA A 34 12.61 10.37 18.06
C ALA A 34 13.47 10.80 19.24
N ASN A 35 13.80 9.85 20.12
CA ASN A 35 14.83 10.03 21.12
C ASN A 35 16.21 9.77 20.47
N LEU A 36 16.85 10.83 20.00
CA LEU A 36 18.13 10.76 19.30
C LEU A 36 19.30 10.27 20.17
N ASN A 37 19.13 10.22 21.50
CA ASN A 37 20.12 9.59 22.38
C ASN A 37 20.12 8.06 22.29
N LEU A 38 19.03 7.47 21.79
CA LEU A 38 18.85 6.02 21.69
C LEU A 38 18.75 5.52 20.25
N LEU A 39 18.43 6.39 19.30
CA LEU A 39 18.24 6.03 17.88
C LEU A 39 19.31 6.70 17.01
N SER A 40 19.94 5.90 16.16
CA SER A 40 20.84 6.41 15.13
C SER A 40 20.06 7.20 14.07
N THR A 41 20.58 8.37 13.68
CA THR A 41 20.02 9.18 12.58
C THR A 41 20.01 8.44 11.24
N LYS A 42 20.88 7.42 11.07
CA LYS A 42 20.90 6.59 9.85
C LYS A 42 19.57 5.86 9.59
N ILE A 43 18.86 5.43 10.66
CA ILE A 43 17.55 4.74 10.50
C ILE A 43 16.38 5.70 10.36
N LEU A 44 16.60 6.99 10.58
CA LEU A 44 15.58 8.05 10.53
C LEU A 44 15.56 8.77 9.18
N ALA A 45 16.37 8.36 8.20
CA ALA A 45 16.48 8.99 6.88
C ALA A 45 16.69 10.53 6.96
N GLY A 46 17.45 11.00 7.96
CA GLY A 46 17.75 12.41 8.19
C GLY A 46 16.67 13.21 8.93
N ASN A 47 15.56 12.56 9.32
CA ASN A 47 14.49 13.17 10.09
C ASN A 47 14.75 13.11 11.61
N ASP A 48 13.99 13.88 12.38
CA ASP A 48 13.95 13.83 13.85
C ASP A 48 12.76 13.03 14.41
N THR A 49 12.05 12.31 13.52
CA THR A 49 10.87 11.52 13.85
C THR A 49 11.10 10.05 13.55
N VAL A 50 10.35 9.19 14.26
CA VAL A 50 10.35 7.74 14.06
C VAL A 50 8.95 7.19 14.00
N GLY A 51 8.69 6.33 13.01
CA GLY A 51 7.44 5.56 12.92
C GLY A 51 7.54 4.28 13.75
N ILE A 52 6.68 4.13 14.75
CA ILE A 52 6.65 2.97 15.63
C ILE A 52 5.37 2.16 15.46
N ARG A 53 5.48 0.84 15.55
CA ARG A 53 4.36 -0.11 15.46
C ARG A 53 4.59 -1.30 16.38
N PHE A 54 3.50 -1.84 16.92
CA PHE A 54 3.50 -3.13 17.62
C PHE A 54 2.72 -4.15 16.76
N PRO A 55 3.39 -5.10 16.08
CA PRO A 55 2.74 -6.01 15.14
C PRO A 55 1.87 -7.04 15.85
N VAL A 56 0.83 -7.54 15.16
CA VAL A 56 -0.05 -8.60 15.68
C VAL A 56 0.54 -10.00 15.49
N ASN A 57 1.42 -10.19 14.50
CA ASN A 57 1.98 -11.51 14.18
C ASN A 57 2.81 -12.05 15.35
N PRO A 58 2.50 -13.26 15.88
CA PRO A 58 3.15 -13.80 17.09
C PRO A 58 4.64 -14.09 16.86
N ILE A 59 5.06 -14.49 15.66
CA ILE A 59 6.46 -14.74 15.34
C ILE A 59 7.25 -13.43 15.34
N ALA A 60 6.70 -12.36 14.73
CA ALA A 60 7.32 -11.04 14.77
C ALA A 60 7.43 -10.51 16.22
N ASN A 61 6.40 -10.73 17.04
CA ASN A 61 6.43 -10.32 18.44
C ASN A 61 7.48 -11.09 19.25
N LYS A 62 7.60 -12.38 19.05
CA LYS A 62 8.64 -13.19 19.70
C LYS A 62 10.04 -12.78 19.24
N LEU A 63 10.23 -12.47 17.97
CA LEU A 63 11.50 -11.96 17.47
C LEU A 63 11.89 -10.65 18.16
N ILE A 64 10.93 -9.69 18.29
CA ILE A 64 11.17 -8.43 19.00
C ILE A 64 11.45 -8.67 20.48
N GLU A 65 10.71 -9.57 21.13
CA GLU A 65 10.90 -9.94 22.54
C GLU A 65 12.31 -10.52 22.79
N TYR A 66 12.73 -11.50 21.98
CA TYR A 66 14.04 -12.12 22.14
C TYR A 66 15.22 -11.22 21.73
N SER A 67 14.99 -10.25 20.85
CA SER A 67 16.01 -9.28 20.48
C SER A 67 16.30 -8.26 21.58
N ASP A 68 15.36 -8.06 22.50
CA ASP A 68 15.37 -7.06 23.57
C ASP A 68 15.67 -5.62 23.10
N VAL A 69 15.53 -5.37 21.79
CA VAL A 69 15.72 -4.06 21.14
C VAL A 69 14.62 -3.80 20.11
N PRO A 70 14.31 -2.53 19.81
CA PRO A 70 13.45 -2.22 18.68
C PRO A 70 14.09 -2.67 17.36
N LEU A 71 13.28 -3.24 16.46
CA LEU A 71 13.75 -3.70 15.16
C LEU A 71 13.34 -2.72 14.06
N ALA A 72 14.30 -2.31 13.23
CA ALA A 72 14.01 -1.61 11.99
C ALA A 72 13.56 -2.64 10.93
N ALA A 73 12.33 -2.52 10.44
CA ALA A 73 11.71 -3.50 9.55
C ALA A 73 11.16 -2.83 8.29
N PRO A 74 11.94 -2.73 7.21
CA PRO A 74 11.43 -2.35 5.89
C PRO A 74 10.55 -3.48 5.31
N SER A 75 9.85 -3.21 4.19
CA SER A 75 9.18 -4.27 3.44
C SER A 75 10.20 -5.27 2.87
N ALA A 76 9.86 -6.57 2.93
CA ALA A 76 10.77 -7.64 2.52
C ALA A 76 10.65 -7.94 1.01
N ASN A 77 10.82 -6.92 0.16
CA ASN A 77 10.83 -6.98 -1.31
C ASN A 77 11.95 -6.11 -1.88
N LYS A 78 12.36 -6.36 -3.10
CA LYS A 78 13.24 -5.46 -3.84
C LYS A 78 12.58 -4.10 -4.03
N PHE A 79 13.37 -3.04 -4.12
CA PHE A 79 12.85 -1.68 -4.26
C PHE A 79 11.85 -1.56 -5.42
N SER A 80 10.72 -0.91 -5.19
CA SER A 80 9.59 -0.71 -6.10
C SER A 80 8.78 -1.96 -6.48
N HIS A 81 9.19 -3.18 -6.12
CA HIS A 81 8.43 -4.40 -6.38
C HIS A 81 7.15 -4.50 -5.56
N VAL A 82 6.30 -5.47 -5.90
CA VAL A 82 5.07 -5.79 -5.18
C VAL A 82 5.40 -6.25 -3.76
N SER A 83 4.69 -5.75 -2.76
CA SER A 83 4.88 -6.18 -1.36
C SER A 83 4.59 -7.67 -1.20
N PRO A 84 5.43 -8.43 -0.47
CA PRO A 84 5.21 -9.85 -0.24
C PRO A 84 4.04 -10.06 0.73
N VAL A 85 3.22 -11.07 0.48
CA VAL A 85 2.12 -11.50 1.35
C VAL A 85 2.33 -12.88 1.96
N ASN A 86 3.37 -13.60 1.51
CA ASN A 86 3.77 -14.90 2.05
C ASN A 86 5.29 -15.08 1.96
N PRO A 87 5.87 -16.07 2.68
CA PRO A 87 7.32 -16.30 2.72
C PRO A 87 7.94 -16.63 1.35
N TYR A 88 7.17 -17.25 0.45
CA TYR A 88 7.66 -17.61 -0.88
C TYR A 88 7.94 -16.36 -1.74
N HIS A 89 7.12 -15.31 -1.63
CA HIS A 89 7.38 -14.04 -2.32
C HIS A 89 8.69 -13.40 -1.85
N VAL A 90 9.00 -13.49 -0.56
CA VAL A 90 10.29 -13.02 0.00
C VAL A 90 11.44 -13.88 -0.54
N PHE A 91 11.27 -15.21 -0.57
CA PHE A 91 12.27 -16.12 -1.09
C PHE A 91 12.60 -15.82 -2.56
N GLU A 92 11.59 -15.63 -3.41
CA GLU A 92 11.80 -15.33 -4.83
C GLU A 92 12.55 -14.00 -5.05
N ASP A 93 12.28 -12.99 -4.25
CA ASP A 93 12.99 -11.71 -4.35
C ASP A 93 14.44 -11.77 -3.86
N PHE A 94 14.75 -12.64 -2.88
CA PHE A 94 16.04 -12.66 -2.20
C PHE A 94 16.79 -13.98 -2.29
N LYS A 95 16.40 -14.92 -3.14
CA LYS A 95 17.04 -16.26 -3.26
C LYS A 95 18.54 -16.23 -3.55
N GLU A 96 19.04 -15.15 -4.13
CA GLU A 96 20.47 -14.95 -4.42
C GLU A 96 21.23 -14.30 -3.25
N PHE A 97 20.55 -13.95 -2.15
CA PHE A 97 21.11 -13.25 -1.00
C PHE A 97 21.02 -14.16 0.25
N PRO A 98 21.97 -14.04 1.20
CA PRO A 98 21.97 -14.83 2.43
C PRO A 98 20.93 -14.31 3.44
N VAL A 99 19.67 -14.17 3.03
CA VAL A 99 18.56 -13.72 3.89
C VAL A 99 17.90 -14.92 4.53
N LYS A 100 17.74 -14.88 5.85
CA LYS A 100 16.96 -15.88 6.60
C LYS A 100 15.50 -15.46 6.66
N ILE A 101 14.59 -16.38 6.37
CA ILE A 101 13.14 -16.13 6.36
C ILE A 101 12.48 -16.91 7.48
N LEU A 102 11.85 -16.19 8.40
CA LEU A 102 10.96 -16.80 9.39
C LEU A 102 9.57 -16.96 8.76
N ASN A 103 9.15 -18.21 8.60
CA ASN A 103 7.85 -18.50 8.01
C ASN A 103 6.71 -18.18 8.98
N GLY A 104 6.08 -17.03 8.79
CA GLY A 104 4.90 -16.57 9.54
C GLY A 104 3.57 -16.86 8.86
N GLY A 105 3.57 -17.67 7.79
CA GLY A 105 2.38 -17.94 6.97
C GLY A 105 2.02 -16.77 6.06
N VAL A 106 0.78 -16.77 5.60
CA VAL A 106 0.21 -15.69 4.79
C VAL A 106 -0.15 -14.50 5.66
N SER A 107 0.11 -13.29 5.18
CA SER A 107 -0.21 -12.06 5.89
C SER A 107 -1.72 -11.89 6.05
N GLN A 108 -2.20 -11.68 7.28
CA GLN A 108 -3.64 -11.54 7.54
C GLN A 108 -4.26 -10.31 6.89
N PHE A 109 -3.55 -9.19 6.90
CA PHE A 109 -4.07 -7.93 6.38
C PHE A 109 -3.74 -7.70 4.91
N CYS A 110 -2.72 -8.38 4.36
CA CYS A 110 -2.24 -8.27 2.98
C CYS A 110 -2.06 -6.84 2.45
N MET A 111 -2.16 -5.85 3.33
CA MET A 111 -1.87 -4.43 3.11
C MET A 111 -0.96 -3.92 4.20
N GLU A 112 -0.18 -2.89 3.90
CA GLU A 112 0.70 -2.28 4.87
C GLU A 112 -0.09 -1.58 5.97
N SER A 113 0.63 -1.26 7.06
CA SER A 113 0.08 -0.46 8.15
C SER A 113 -0.31 0.94 7.67
N THR A 114 -1.37 1.48 8.25
CA THR A 114 -1.64 2.91 8.19
C THR A 114 -0.54 3.65 8.93
N VAL A 115 0.03 4.68 8.31
CA VAL A 115 1.09 5.52 8.91
C VAL A 115 0.54 6.91 9.14
N MET A 116 0.58 7.36 10.39
CA MET A 116 0.04 8.66 10.76
C MET A 116 0.90 9.38 11.81
N LYS A 117 0.76 10.70 11.88
CA LYS A 117 1.35 11.58 12.90
C LYS A 117 0.24 12.23 13.73
N ILE A 118 0.49 12.36 15.01
CA ILE A 118 -0.37 13.14 15.91
C ILE A 118 0.12 14.59 15.87
N CYS A 119 -0.70 15.51 15.35
CA CYS A 119 -0.48 16.95 15.37
C CYS A 119 -1.37 17.56 16.44
N TYR A 120 -0.89 17.61 17.69
CA TYR A 120 -1.69 17.97 18.85
C TYR A 120 -2.18 19.43 18.78
N GLU A 121 -1.28 20.38 18.50
CA GLU A 121 -1.61 21.81 18.47
C GLU A 121 -2.68 22.14 17.41
N GLU A 122 -2.67 21.42 16.30
CA GLU A 122 -3.61 21.57 15.19
C GLU A 122 -4.87 20.72 15.37
N LYS A 123 -4.99 19.96 16.45
CA LYS A 123 -6.05 18.99 16.72
C LYS A 123 -6.33 18.09 15.51
N LYS A 124 -5.29 17.45 14.98
CA LYS A 124 -5.44 16.57 13.81
C LYS A 124 -4.57 15.31 13.87
N LEU A 125 -5.05 14.26 13.20
CA LEU A 125 -4.29 13.10 12.80
C LEU A 125 -3.93 13.26 11.33
N LEU A 126 -2.63 13.37 11.04
CA LEU A 126 -2.12 13.48 9.67
C LEU A 126 -1.74 12.10 9.17
N VAL A 127 -2.50 11.55 8.24
CA VAL A 127 -2.29 10.22 7.65
C VAL A 127 -1.38 10.36 6.43
N PHE A 128 -0.14 9.89 6.56
CA PHE A 128 0.85 9.88 5.49
C PHE A 128 0.62 8.77 4.47
N ARG A 129 0.15 7.61 4.95
CA ARG A 129 -0.11 6.43 4.13
C ARG A 129 -1.38 5.75 4.61
N LEU A 130 -2.34 5.57 3.72
CA LEU A 130 -3.50 4.73 3.93
C LEU A 130 -3.08 3.25 4.00
N GLY A 131 -3.66 2.50 4.89
CA GLY A 131 -3.39 1.09 5.12
C GLY A 131 -4.59 0.36 5.70
N ALA A 132 -4.33 -0.71 6.47
CA ALA A 132 -5.39 -1.57 6.99
C ALA A 132 -6.30 -0.89 8.04
N VAL A 133 -5.82 0.14 8.74
CA VAL A 133 -6.67 0.99 9.61
C VAL A 133 -7.21 2.14 8.75
N SER A 134 -8.52 2.18 8.58
CA SER A 134 -9.18 3.21 7.75
C SER A 134 -9.33 4.54 8.50
N PRO A 135 -9.54 5.66 7.79
CA PRO A 135 -9.93 6.93 8.41
C PRO A 135 -11.20 6.82 9.25
N ASP A 136 -12.16 5.99 8.84
CA ASP A 136 -13.39 5.78 9.60
C ASP A 136 -13.15 5.03 10.91
N ASP A 137 -12.21 4.08 10.95
CA ASP A 137 -11.80 3.41 12.18
C ASP A 137 -11.13 4.40 13.14
N LEU A 138 -10.25 5.25 12.64
CA LEU A 138 -9.66 6.34 13.44
C LEU A 138 -10.74 7.28 13.97
N ARG A 139 -11.72 7.65 13.15
CA ARG A 139 -12.83 8.51 13.53
C ARG A 139 -13.68 7.90 14.65
N LYS A 140 -14.00 6.61 14.54
CA LYS A 140 -14.74 5.86 15.59
C LYS A 140 -14.02 5.92 16.94
N VAL A 141 -12.70 5.71 16.92
CA VAL A 141 -11.88 5.74 18.13
C VAL A 141 -11.79 7.16 18.71
N LEU A 142 -11.59 8.20 17.89
CA LEU A 142 -11.58 9.58 18.36
C LEU A 142 -12.93 9.97 18.99
N ASN A 143 -14.05 9.55 18.40
CA ASN A 143 -15.38 9.83 18.89
C ASN A 143 -15.72 9.11 20.22
N SER A 144 -14.95 8.09 20.60
CA SER A 144 -15.14 7.38 21.88
C SER A 144 -14.64 8.15 23.10
N ASP A 145 -13.94 9.26 22.89
CA ASP A 145 -13.41 10.11 23.98
C ASP A 145 -13.69 11.59 23.66
N GLU A 146 -14.44 12.26 24.55
CA GLU A 146 -14.88 13.65 24.40
C GLU A 146 -13.71 14.61 24.10
N ARG A 147 -12.53 14.34 24.64
CA ARG A 147 -11.33 15.18 24.45
C ARG A 147 -10.85 15.24 23.00
N PHE A 148 -11.21 14.25 22.18
CA PHE A 148 -10.65 14.07 20.82
C PHE A 148 -11.70 14.10 19.72
N LYS A 149 -12.98 14.31 20.01
CA LYS A 149 -14.05 14.40 19.01
C LYS A 149 -13.78 15.46 17.94
N ASP A 150 -13.18 16.58 18.32
CA ASP A 150 -12.91 17.70 17.42
C ASP A 150 -11.65 17.51 16.57
N TYR A 151 -10.90 16.43 16.78
CA TYR A 151 -9.72 16.15 15.98
C TYR A 151 -10.10 15.88 14.52
N LYS A 152 -9.42 16.52 13.60
CA LYS A 152 -9.56 16.27 12.16
C LYS A 152 -8.69 15.09 11.74
N ILE A 153 -9.12 14.36 10.72
CA ILE A 153 -8.29 13.35 10.05
C ILE A 153 -7.99 13.89 8.65
N GLU A 154 -6.72 14.16 8.42
CA GLU A 154 -6.21 14.67 7.15
C GLU A 154 -5.36 13.59 6.48
N CYS A 155 -5.71 13.20 5.25
CA CYS A 155 -4.97 12.20 4.49
C CYS A 155 -4.13 12.90 3.42
N LEU A 156 -2.80 12.70 3.48
CA LEU A 156 -1.86 13.25 2.48
C LEU A 156 -1.82 12.45 1.18
N SER A 157 -2.47 11.28 1.11
CA SER A 157 -2.66 10.59 -0.15
C SER A 157 -3.51 11.48 -1.07
N LYS A 158 -2.83 12.43 -1.71
CA LYS A 158 -3.43 13.22 -2.77
C LYS A 158 -3.94 12.24 -3.81
N LYS A 159 -5.18 12.43 -4.28
CA LYS A 159 -5.55 12.08 -5.64
C LYS A 159 -4.59 12.87 -6.54
N ILE A 160 -3.41 12.31 -6.79
CA ILE A 160 -2.51 12.86 -7.79
C ILE A 160 -3.22 12.52 -9.11
N LYS A 161 -4.05 13.44 -9.59
CA LYS A 161 -4.40 13.48 -11.00
C LYS A 161 -3.12 13.87 -11.72
N VAL A 162 -2.27 12.87 -11.96
CA VAL A 162 -1.10 13.06 -12.79
C VAL A 162 -1.64 13.18 -14.21
N SER A 163 -1.51 14.35 -14.81
CA SER A 163 -1.90 14.54 -16.20
C SER A 163 -1.01 13.69 -17.12
N ASN A 164 -1.53 13.30 -18.29
CA ASN A 164 -0.73 12.56 -19.27
C ASN A 164 0.55 13.30 -19.67
N GLU A 165 0.56 14.62 -19.63
CA GLU A 165 1.73 15.46 -19.88
C GLU A 165 2.78 15.32 -18.75
N GLU A 166 2.36 15.27 -17.48
CA GLU A 166 3.24 15.04 -16.34
C GLU A 166 3.80 13.62 -16.36
N LEU A 167 3.00 12.61 -16.72
CA LEU A 167 3.47 11.23 -16.92
C LEU A 167 4.51 11.12 -18.03
N LYS A 168 4.34 11.84 -19.15
CA LYS A 168 5.33 11.91 -20.23
C LYS A 168 6.62 12.56 -19.75
N LYS A 169 6.54 13.70 -19.05
CA LYS A 169 7.70 14.39 -18.46
C LYS A 169 8.45 13.49 -17.46
N ILE A 170 7.73 12.74 -16.63
CA ILE A 170 8.34 11.77 -15.68
C ILE A 170 9.04 10.62 -16.43
N LYS A 171 8.48 10.16 -17.57
CA LYS A 171 9.16 9.16 -18.45
C LYS A 171 10.45 9.75 -19.05
N GLU A 172 10.44 10.97 -19.51
CA GLU A 172 11.60 11.65 -20.13
C GLU A 172 12.70 12.02 -19.14
N GLN A 173 12.35 12.40 -17.91
CA GLN A 173 13.30 12.70 -16.84
C GLN A 173 14.00 11.46 -16.27
N LYS A 174 13.42 10.25 -16.37
CA LYS A 174 14.03 8.99 -15.93
C LYS A 174 15.29 8.60 -16.70
N SER A 175 15.58 9.21 -17.83
CA SER A 175 16.82 8.99 -18.54
C SER A 175 18.02 9.78 -17.98
N LYS A 176 17.83 10.68 -17.04
CA LYS A 176 18.88 11.62 -16.61
C LYS A 176 19.17 11.74 -15.10
N ASP A 177 18.29 11.29 -14.19
CA ASP A 177 18.60 11.49 -12.77
C ASP A 177 17.87 10.49 -11.84
N ASN A 178 18.68 9.72 -11.09
CA ASN A 178 18.22 8.78 -10.04
C ASN A 178 17.98 9.45 -8.68
N SER A 179 17.99 10.79 -8.61
CA SER A 179 18.00 11.55 -7.35
C SER A 179 16.83 12.53 -7.20
N LEU A 180 15.58 12.08 -7.33
CA LEU A 180 14.49 12.82 -6.73
C LEU A 180 14.31 12.37 -5.28
N THR A 181 15.19 12.85 -4.40
CA THR A 181 14.98 12.82 -2.95
C THR A 181 13.93 13.85 -2.57
N ILE A 182 12.66 13.48 -2.71
CA ILE A 182 11.60 14.15 -1.98
C ILE A 182 11.80 13.76 -0.52
N ASN A 183 11.97 14.72 0.38
CA ASN A 183 11.93 14.48 1.82
C ASN A 183 10.65 13.71 2.15
N GLN A 184 10.77 12.44 2.52
CA GLN A 184 9.66 11.56 2.76
C GLN A 184 9.45 11.41 4.26
N ASP A 185 8.28 11.83 4.72
CA ASP A 185 7.85 11.64 6.11
C ASP A 185 7.44 10.17 6.39
N ALA A 186 7.18 9.38 5.33
CA ALA A 186 6.81 7.97 5.46
C ALA A 186 7.16 7.14 4.20
N PRO A 187 7.45 5.83 4.34
CA PRO A 187 7.67 4.93 3.22
C PRO A 187 6.39 4.75 2.40
N GLY A 188 6.53 4.53 1.09
CA GLY A 188 5.41 4.29 0.17
C GLY A 188 4.81 5.56 -0.45
N GLN A 189 5.47 6.71 -0.34
CA GLN A 189 5.05 7.97 -0.98
C GLN A 189 5.55 8.14 -2.42
N PHE A 190 6.37 7.20 -2.92
CA PHE A 190 6.86 7.26 -4.31
C PHE A 190 5.74 7.01 -5.33
N LEU A 191 5.84 7.70 -6.47
CA LEU A 191 4.92 7.51 -7.61
C LEU A 191 5.01 6.09 -8.20
N LYS A 192 6.21 5.52 -8.29
CA LYS A 192 6.41 4.12 -8.68
C LYS A 192 6.71 3.29 -7.44
N HIS A 193 5.72 2.56 -6.97
CA HIS A 193 5.81 1.65 -5.83
C HIS A 193 4.79 0.51 -6.06
N TYR A 194 5.05 -0.68 -5.53
CA TYR A 194 4.19 -1.86 -5.70
C TYR A 194 4.02 -2.30 -7.17
N SER A 195 4.97 -1.93 -8.04
CA SER A 195 4.85 -2.19 -9.48
C SER A 195 5.31 -3.60 -9.82
N PRO A 196 4.47 -4.39 -10.51
CA PRO A 196 4.87 -5.64 -11.12
C PRO A 196 5.97 -5.46 -12.18
N LYS A 197 6.61 -6.57 -12.56
CA LYS A 197 7.58 -6.62 -13.67
C LYS A 197 6.88 -6.48 -15.03
N LEU A 198 5.67 -7.05 -15.14
CA LEU A 198 4.84 -6.92 -16.32
C LEU A 198 4.31 -5.50 -16.48
N GLU A 199 4.09 -5.07 -17.71
CA GLU A 199 3.45 -3.78 -17.97
C GLU A 199 2.04 -3.77 -17.40
N THR A 200 1.77 -2.82 -16.51
CA THR A 200 0.54 -2.77 -15.74
C THR A 200 -0.23 -1.50 -16.02
N TYR A 201 -1.54 -1.64 -16.23
CA TYR A 201 -2.45 -0.56 -16.58
C TYR A 201 -3.76 -0.65 -15.81
N LEU A 202 -4.42 0.51 -15.64
CA LEU A 202 -5.79 0.59 -15.14
C LEU A 202 -6.78 0.66 -16.30
N TYR A 203 -7.81 -0.16 -16.22
CA TYR A 203 -8.95 -0.12 -17.14
C TYR A 203 -10.16 0.51 -16.46
N SER A 204 -10.59 1.68 -16.95
CA SER A 204 -11.71 2.43 -16.38
C SER A 204 -12.99 2.35 -17.23
N GLY A 205 -13.05 1.43 -18.20
CA GLY A 205 -14.15 1.27 -19.16
C GLY A 205 -13.80 1.82 -20.54
N ASP A 206 -14.73 1.68 -21.51
CA ASP A 206 -14.48 2.03 -22.90
C ASP A 206 -14.57 3.52 -23.17
N ASP A 207 -15.39 4.26 -22.41
CA ASP A 207 -15.64 5.68 -22.59
C ASP A 207 -14.54 6.56 -22.00
N ILE A 208 -13.41 5.98 -21.67
CA ILE A 208 -12.29 6.70 -21.08
C ILE A 208 -11.66 7.65 -22.10
N LYS A 209 -11.56 8.94 -21.74
CA LYS A 209 -10.90 9.97 -22.55
C LYS A 209 -9.46 10.25 -22.12
N ASP A 210 -9.16 9.96 -20.85
CA ASP A 210 -7.84 10.18 -20.25
C ASP A 210 -7.11 8.84 -20.11
N TYR A 211 -6.55 8.36 -21.21
CA TYR A 211 -5.74 7.14 -21.28
C TYR A 211 -4.35 7.44 -21.86
N LEU A 212 -3.37 6.65 -21.47
CA LEU A 212 -1.99 6.81 -21.92
C LEU A 212 -1.73 6.09 -23.25
N GLU A 213 -2.32 4.92 -23.40
CA GLU A 213 -2.07 3.99 -24.53
C GLU A 213 -3.37 3.30 -24.94
N GLU A 214 -3.49 3.00 -26.24
CA GLU A 214 -4.46 2.05 -26.77
C GLU A 214 -3.73 0.73 -26.98
N ILE A 215 -4.29 -0.36 -26.48
CA ILE A 215 -3.71 -1.70 -26.61
C ILE A 215 -4.74 -2.63 -27.22
N GLU A 216 -4.35 -3.33 -28.26
CA GLU A 216 -5.17 -4.36 -28.88
C GLU A 216 -5.41 -5.51 -27.91
N LEU A 217 -6.66 -5.90 -27.76
CA LEU A 217 -7.08 -7.01 -26.90
C LEU A 217 -6.45 -8.32 -27.42
N ASN A 218 -5.79 -9.07 -26.54
CA ASN A 218 -5.14 -10.32 -26.89
C ASN A 218 -5.02 -11.27 -25.67
N ASN A 219 -4.61 -12.50 -25.93
CA ASN A 219 -4.49 -13.54 -24.90
C ASN A 219 -3.25 -13.46 -24.00
N ASN A 220 -2.37 -12.48 -24.22
CA ASN A 220 -1.19 -12.24 -23.39
C ASN A 220 -1.47 -11.25 -22.24
N MET A 221 -2.74 -11.03 -21.91
CA MET A 221 -3.21 -10.17 -20.84
C MET A 221 -3.71 -10.97 -19.66
N VAL A 222 -3.37 -10.52 -18.45
CA VAL A 222 -3.98 -10.98 -17.20
C VAL A 222 -4.87 -9.87 -16.68
N PHE A 223 -6.10 -10.20 -16.36
CA PHE A 223 -7.09 -9.26 -15.85
C PHE A 223 -7.24 -9.44 -14.34
N ILE A 224 -6.88 -8.42 -13.57
CA ILE A 224 -7.20 -8.34 -12.14
C ILE A 224 -8.56 -7.67 -12.04
N ASP A 225 -9.58 -8.50 -11.90
CA ASP A 225 -10.98 -8.16 -12.04
C ASP A 225 -11.66 -7.91 -10.67
N TYR A 226 -12.91 -7.49 -10.71
CA TYR A 226 -13.76 -7.32 -9.54
C TYR A 226 -15.21 -7.56 -9.94
N LYS A 227 -15.90 -8.48 -9.24
CA LYS A 227 -17.29 -8.88 -9.56
C LYS A 227 -17.46 -9.40 -10.98
N GLU A 228 -16.42 -10.03 -11.53
CA GLU A 228 -16.38 -10.58 -12.88
C GLU A 228 -16.74 -9.55 -14.01
N ILE A 229 -16.50 -8.25 -13.76
CA ILE A 229 -16.87 -7.18 -14.70
C ILE A 229 -16.12 -7.29 -16.02
N MET A 230 -14.78 -7.42 -15.98
CA MET A 230 -13.98 -7.57 -17.19
C MET A 230 -14.13 -8.97 -17.79
N LYS A 231 -14.29 -10.00 -16.96
CA LYS A 231 -14.54 -11.37 -17.41
C LYS A 231 -15.80 -11.45 -18.25
N ASN A 232 -16.93 -10.92 -17.77
CA ASN A 232 -18.20 -10.89 -18.52
C ASN A 232 -18.08 -10.14 -19.86
N LYS A 233 -17.11 -9.24 -19.97
CA LYS A 233 -16.91 -8.44 -21.18
C LYS A 233 -15.95 -9.07 -22.17
N PHE A 234 -14.85 -9.69 -21.72
CA PHE A 234 -13.71 -10.06 -22.55
C PHE A 234 -13.49 -11.58 -22.67
N LEU A 235 -14.12 -12.42 -21.84
CA LEU A 235 -13.99 -13.88 -21.92
C LEU A 235 -14.35 -14.39 -23.30
N GLY A 236 -13.49 -15.22 -23.88
CA GLY A 236 -13.66 -15.80 -25.21
C GLY A 236 -13.24 -14.92 -26.39
N LYS A 237 -13.04 -13.60 -26.18
CA LYS A 237 -12.53 -12.71 -27.24
C LYS A 237 -11.03 -12.89 -27.44
N LYS A 238 -10.57 -12.83 -28.70
CA LYS A 238 -9.14 -12.87 -29.07
C LYS A 238 -8.32 -13.95 -28.36
N GLY A 239 -8.96 -15.10 -28.04
CA GLY A 239 -8.32 -16.23 -27.36
C GLY A 239 -8.14 -16.09 -25.85
N ILE A 240 -8.75 -15.08 -25.21
CA ILE A 240 -8.75 -14.87 -23.75
C ILE A 240 -9.56 -16.00 -23.10
N LYS A 241 -8.96 -16.67 -22.10
CA LYS A 241 -9.52 -17.81 -21.39
C LYS A 241 -9.87 -17.44 -19.94
N GLU A 242 -10.60 -18.32 -19.28
CA GLU A 242 -10.93 -18.23 -17.84
C GLU A 242 -9.65 -17.98 -16.99
N SER A 243 -8.55 -18.67 -17.30
CA SER A 243 -7.28 -18.55 -16.59
C SER A 243 -6.61 -17.18 -16.70
N ASN A 244 -7.08 -16.30 -17.58
CA ASN A 244 -6.59 -14.93 -17.68
C ASN A 244 -7.20 -14.01 -16.61
N PHE A 245 -8.22 -14.46 -15.86
CA PHE A 245 -8.92 -13.61 -14.90
C PHE A 245 -8.63 -14.01 -13.46
N LEU A 246 -8.20 -13.02 -12.66
CA LEU A 246 -8.01 -13.10 -11.21
C LEU A 246 -8.98 -12.12 -10.55
N ASP A 247 -10.10 -12.64 -10.01
CA ASP A 247 -11.16 -11.80 -9.44
C ASP A 247 -10.86 -11.45 -7.98
N LEU A 248 -10.68 -10.18 -7.67
CA LEU A 248 -10.38 -9.68 -6.34
C LEU A 248 -11.47 -10.03 -5.33
N SER A 249 -12.73 -9.96 -5.76
CA SER A 249 -13.88 -10.29 -4.92
C SER A 249 -15.15 -10.44 -5.77
N LYS A 250 -15.61 -11.66 -5.93
CA LYS A 250 -16.83 -11.95 -6.73
C LYS A 250 -18.10 -11.40 -6.09
N ASP A 251 -18.15 -11.37 -4.77
CA ASP A 251 -19.26 -10.82 -3.98
C ASP A 251 -19.16 -9.31 -3.75
N GLY A 252 -18.04 -8.69 -4.13
CA GLY A 252 -17.80 -7.26 -3.96
C GLY A 252 -17.32 -6.84 -2.57
N ASN A 253 -16.84 -7.78 -1.75
CA ASN A 253 -16.32 -7.48 -0.43
C ASN A 253 -14.95 -6.76 -0.53
N ALA A 254 -14.86 -5.56 0.04
CA ALA A 254 -13.65 -4.72 -0.03
C ALA A 254 -12.46 -5.34 0.72
N ILE A 255 -12.69 -6.00 1.86
CA ILE A 255 -11.64 -6.64 2.64
C ILE A 255 -11.05 -7.82 1.86
N THR A 256 -11.90 -8.65 1.25
CA THR A 256 -11.47 -9.75 0.38
C THR A 256 -10.64 -9.21 -0.80
N ALA A 257 -11.11 -8.13 -1.43
CA ALA A 257 -10.38 -7.50 -2.53
C ALA A 257 -8.98 -6.99 -2.11
N MET A 258 -8.88 -6.37 -0.93
CA MET A 258 -7.60 -5.95 -0.36
C MET A 258 -6.66 -7.13 -0.05
N GLN A 259 -7.20 -8.23 0.47
CA GLN A 259 -6.42 -9.44 0.80
C GLN A 259 -5.86 -10.10 -0.46
N ASN A 260 -6.60 -10.09 -1.56
CA ASN A 260 -6.21 -10.75 -2.80
C ASN A 260 -5.27 -9.89 -3.67
N PHE A 261 -5.28 -8.57 -3.54
CA PHE A 261 -4.65 -7.67 -4.50
C PHE A 261 -3.16 -7.96 -4.75
N TYR A 262 -2.33 -7.96 -3.72
CA TYR A 262 -0.91 -8.24 -3.90
C TYR A 262 -0.62 -9.70 -4.27
N ASN A 263 -1.41 -10.64 -3.75
CA ASN A 263 -1.26 -12.05 -4.14
C ASN A 263 -1.50 -12.21 -5.63
N TYR A 264 -2.55 -11.60 -6.18
CA TYR A 264 -2.87 -11.69 -7.60
C TYR A 264 -1.89 -10.95 -8.50
N LEU A 265 -1.26 -9.86 -8.02
CA LEU A 265 -0.14 -9.28 -8.77
C LEU A 265 1.04 -10.26 -8.86
N HIS A 266 1.37 -10.96 -7.78
CA HIS A 266 2.42 -12.00 -7.81
C HIS A 266 2.02 -13.22 -8.64
N GLU A 267 0.76 -13.64 -8.61
CA GLU A 267 0.26 -14.74 -9.45
C GLU A 267 0.28 -14.37 -10.93
N ALA A 268 -0.13 -13.16 -11.28
CA ALA A 268 -0.10 -12.67 -12.65
C ALA A 268 1.30 -12.71 -13.26
N GLU A 269 2.34 -12.37 -12.48
CA GLU A 269 3.74 -12.43 -12.92
C GLU A 269 4.26 -13.85 -13.19
N LYS A 270 3.60 -14.89 -12.63
CA LYS A 270 3.99 -16.29 -12.80
C LYS A 270 3.34 -16.96 -14.01
N LEU A 271 2.30 -16.34 -14.56
CA LEU A 271 1.61 -16.90 -15.74
C LEU A 271 2.48 -16.76 -16.98
N GLU A 272 2.80 -17.90 -17.59
CA GLU A 272 3.65 -17.95 -18.77
C GLU A 272 3.01 -17.25 -19.97
N GLY A 273 3.81 -16.55 -20.76
CA GLY A 273 3.38 -15.88 -21.99
C GLY A 273 2.63 -14.58 -21.77
N MET A 274 2.42 -14.15 -20.53
CA MET A 274 1.74 -12.87 -20.24
C MET A 274 2.69 -11.69 -20.42
N LYS A 275 2.17 -10.60 -20.95
CA LYS A 275 2.89 -9.33 -21.18
C LYS A 275 2.30 -8.19 -20.38
N TYR A 276 0.99 -8.22 -20.18
CA TYR A 276 0.22 -7.13 -19.59
C TYR A 276 -0.59 -7.56 -18.38
N ILE A 277 -0.62 -6.72 -17.37
CA ILE A 277 -1.59 -6.80 -16.27
C ILE A 277 -2.58 -5.66 -16.44
N ILE A 278 -3.85 -5.99 -16.58
CA ILE A 278 -4.94 -5.03 -16.69
C ILE A 278 -5.73 -5.07 -15.38
N ILE A 279 -5.68 -4.00 -14.62
CA ILE A 279 -6.39 -3.90 -13.34
C ILE A 279 -7.65 -3.07 -13.55
N ILE A 280 -8.80 -3.56 -13.09
CA ILE A 280 -10.04 -2.79 -13.12
C ILE A 280 -9.92 -1.56 -12.20
N ASP A 281 -10.31 -0.39 -12.69
CA ASP A 281 -10.35 0.82 -11.87
C ASP A 281 -11.60 0.82 -10.99
N LEU A 282 -11.42 0.55 -9.71
CA LEU A 282 -12.51 0.43 -8.74
C LEU A 282 -13.19 1.77 -8.40
N GLU A 283 -12.73 2.90 -8.91
CA GLU A 283 -13.35 4.19 -8.62
C GLU A 283 -14.85 4.19 -8.95
N LYS A 284 -15.25 3.48 -10.02
CA LYS A 284 -16.64 3.37 -10.48
C LYS A 284 -17.42 2.22 -9.85
N TYR A 285 -16.76 1.18 -9.36
CA TYR A 285 -17.40 -0.12 -9.09
C TYR A 285 -17.48 -0.48 -7.60
N MET A 286 -16.74 0.20 -6.75
CA MET A 286 -16.73 -0.06 -5.32
C MET A 286 -17.40 1.09 -4.56
N ASN A 287 -18.42 0.77 -3.75
CA ASN A 287 -19.18 1.74 -2.96
C ASN A 287 -18.62 1.94 -1.53
N ASP A 288 -17.84 0.98 -1.01
CA ASP A 288 -17.19 1.10 0.29
C ASP A 288 -16.17 2.25 0.27
N ASN A 289 -16.37 3.23 1.14
CA ASN A 289 -15.48 4.40 1.22
C ASN A 289 -14.29 4.18 2.15
N SER A 290 -14.37 3.31 3.15
CA SER A 290 -13.33 3.16 4.17
C SER A 290 -12.08 2.46 3.65
N HIS A 291 -12.23 1.39 2.86
CA HIS A 291 -11.12 0.61 2.30
C HIS A 291 -10.84 0.91 0.83
N LYS A 292 -11.84 1.46 0.12
CA LYS A 292 -11.73 1.85 -1.29
C LYS A 292 -10.51 2.75 -1.55
N LEU A 293 -10.33 3.80 -0.75
CA LEU A 293 -9.22 4.74 -0.93
C LEU A 293 -7.85 4.07 -0.79
N THR A 294 -7.72 3.14 0.15
CA THR A 294 -6.48 2.36 0.33
C THR A 294 -6.18 1.50 -0.88
N LEU A 295 -7.18 0.77 -1.38
CA LEU A 295 -7.01 -0.13 -2.52
C LEU A 295 -6.74 0.65 -3.81
N LEU A 296 -7.47 1.73 -4.06
CA LEU A 296 -7.23 2.63 -5.19
C LEU A 296 -5.80 3.20 -5.20
N ASP A 297 -5.30 3.69 -4.06
CA ASP A 297 -3.91 4.20 -3.97
C ASP A 297 -2.89 3.13 -4.40
N ARG A 298 -3.10 1.87 -4.03
CA ARG A 298 -2.21 0.75 -4.41
C ARG A 298 -2.33 0.37 -5.88
N MET A 299 -3.54 0.33 -6.41
CA MET A 299 -3.80 0.04 -7.83
C MET A 299 -3.17 1.10 -8.74
N TRP A 300 -3.35 2.37 -8.40
CA TRP A 300 -2.76 3.47 -9.16
C TRP A 300 -1.23 3.42 -9.16
N LYS A 301 -0.63 3.12 -8.00
CA LYS A 301 0.84 2.96 -7.89
C LYS A 301 1.35 1.72 -8.63
N ALA A 302 0.66 0.59 -8.54
CA ALA A 302 1.00 -0.63 -9.27
C ALA A 302 0.99 -0.40 -10.79
N ALA A 303 -0.01 0.31 -11.30
CA ALA A 303 -0.11 0.72 -12.69
C ALA A 303 0.78 1.94 -13.05
N SER A 304 1.55 2.49 -12.09
CA SER A 304 2.32 3.74 -12.28
C SER A 304 1.45 4.86 -12.87
N PHE A 305 0.19 4.95 -12.42
CA PHE A 305 -0.85 5.90 -12.88
C PHE A 305 -1.21 5.81 -14.37
N LYS A 306 -0.84 4.72 -15.05
CA LYS A 306 -1.15 4.52 -16.46
C LYS A 306 -2.56 3.95 -16.63
N LYS A 307 -3.37 4.59 -17.45
CA LYS A 307 -4.67 4.08 -17.90
C LYS A 307 -4.58 3.58 -19.33
N VAL A 308 -5.36 2.55 -19.64
CA VAL A 308 -5.41 1.95 -20.99
C VAL A 308 -6.82 1.97 -21.53
N LYS A 309 -6.92 2.17 -22.84
CA LYS A 309 -8.09 1.85 -23.64
C LYS A 309 -7.82 0.53 -24.37
N LEU A 310 -8.68 -0.45 -24.15
CA LEU A 310 -8.62 -1.73 -24.85
C LEU A 310 -9.45 -1.65 -26.14
N ILE A 311 -8.83 -2.02 -27.25
CA ILE A 311 -9.47 -2.06 -28.57
C ILE A 311 -9.56 -3.49 -29.08
N ASP A 312 -10.70 -3.85 -29.75
CA ASP A 312 -10.94 -5.19 -30.30
C ASP A 312 -10.07 -5.49 -31.52
#